data_467d7c893383a24d4005f90d7f2bd8c0
#
_entry.id   467d7c893383a24d4005f90d7f2bd8c0
#
_cell.length_a   1.000
_cell.length_b   1.000
_cell.length_c   1.000
_cell.angle_alpha   90.00
_cell.angle_beta   90.00
_cell.angle_gamma   90.00
#
_symmetry.space_group_name_H-M   'P 1'
#
loop_
_entity.id
_entity.type
_entity.pdbx_description
1 polymer ?
#
loop_
_entity_poly.entity_id
_entity_poly.type
_entity_poly.pdbx_seq_one_letter_code
_entity_poly.pdbx_strand_id
1 'polypeptide(L)'
;SGLHIGIIMIFIWLLLWPLDFYQLKKLRFVLSVVIVIFYDVLTGLPPSVVRATVMITFTFATFIFGRKATAVNSLMASALLILAFSPESLFNAGFQLSFITVLFILILSPSNKQIKTKRKWLRYLITLIVTSVIAMGATIALTAYYFHTISWAGFISNALILPIFPIFMGIAVLIILLACGDMNIDALNHIADMLVTYANSVARFISQLPFSVTKEVYFSEYDVLFYFICITFLTLFIKRRKWLYMNLCIANCAFAVVLHTLTLNSFPTSGCVAFNAYDCTPIVFYQDGNAYYWTPDDGSKFKPEDFRRQHTGFFAAYGIDC
;
A
#
# COMPACT_ATOMS: atom_id res chain seq x y z
N SER A 1 -6.72 2.47 -4.31
CA SER A 1 -6.57 1.07 -4.67
C SER A 1 -6.32 0.87 -6.16
N GLY A 2 -5.01 0.83 -6.57
CA GLY A 2 -4.62 0.67 -7.97
C GLY A 2 -5.15 -0.60 -8.64
N LEU A 3 -5.34 -1.68 -7.87
CA LEU A 3 -5.88 -2.94 -8.37
C LEU A 3 -7.34 -2.79 -8.83
N HIS A 4 -8.18 -2.08 -8.05
CA HIS A 4 -9.58 -1.84 -8.42
C HIS A 4 -9.68 -1.09 -9.74
N ILE A 5 -8.97 0.03 -9.86
CA ILE A 5 -8.97 0.85 -11.08
C ILE A 5 -8.43 0.05 -12.27
N GLY A 6 -7.38 -0.77 -12.04
CA GLY A 6 -6.85 -1.66 -13.06
C GLY A 6 -7.89 -2.65 -13.61
N ILE A 7 -8.65 -3.28 -12.72
CA ILE A 7 -9.70 -4.23 -13.10
C ILE A 7 -10.84 -3.51 -13.82
N ILE A 8 -11.31 -2.36 -13.31
CA ILE A 8 -12.34 -1.54 -13.94
C ILE A 8 -11.90 -1.12 -15.34
N MET A 9 -10.66 -0.63 -15.50
CA MET A 9 -10.12 -0.25 -16.80
C MET A 9 -10.08 -1.43 -17.78
N ILE A 10 -9.65 -2.63 -17.33
CA ILE A 10 -9.69 -3.85 -18.17
C ILE A 10 -11.12 -4.19 -18.56
N PHE A 11 -12.07 -4.08 -17.63
CA PHE A 11 -13.47 -4.40 -17.89
C PHE A 11 -14.09 -3.44 -18.90
N ILE A 12 -13.86 -2.13 -18.74
CA ILE A 12 -14.28 -1.11 -19.72
C ILE A 12 -13.63 -1.38 -21.07
N TRP A 13 -12.34 -1.71 -21.08
CA TRP A 13 -11.62 -2.08 -22.29
C TRP A 13 -12.24 -3.29 -22.99
N LEU A 14 -12.66 -4.31 -22.27
CA LEU A 14 -13.37 -5.48 -22.81
C LEU A 14 -14.75 -5.11 -23.31
N LEU A 15 -15.51 -4.31 -22.58
CA LEU A 15 -16.86 -3.87 -22.97
C LEU A 15 -16.83 -3.08 -24.29
N LEU A 16 -15.80 -2.26 -24.47
CA LEU A 16 -15.59 -1.47 -25.68
C LEU A 16 -14.89 -2.26 -26.81
N TRP A 17 -14.73 -3.59 -26.69
CA TRP A 17 -14.10 -4.42 -27.71
C TRP A 17 -14.73 -4.32 -29.11
N PRO A 18 -16.07 -4.16 -29.29
CA PRO A 18 -16.64 -3.99 -30.61
C PRO A 18 -16.06 -2.82 -31.44
N LEU A 19 -15.50 -1.79 -30.78
CA LEU A 19 -14.82 -0.68 -31.46
C LEU A 19 -13.54 -1.10 -32.21
N ASP A 20 -12.93 -2.25 -31.84
CA ASP A 20 -11.76 -2.78 -32.57
C ASP A 20 -12.11 -3.29 -33.96
N PHE A 21 -13.32 -3.77 -34.19
CA PHE A 21 -13.79 -4.17 -35.53
C PHE A 21 -13.80 -2.99 -36.52
N TYR A 22 -14.01 -1.78 -36.01
CA TYR A 22 -13.99 -0.54 -36.80
C TYR A 22 -12.60 0.13 -36.83
N GLN A 23 -11.54 -0.54 -36.36
CA GLN A 23 -10.16 -0.01 -36.25
C GLN A 23 -10.07 1.26 -35.39
N LEU A 24 -11.01 1.52 -34.50
CA LEU A 24 -11.09 2.72 -33.67
C LEU A 24 -10.38 2.57 -32.33
N LYS A 25 -9.19 1.94 -32.31
CA LYS A 25 -8.41 1.69 -31.08
C LYS A 25 -8.14 2.94 -30.26
N LYS A 26 -7.87 4.08 -30.92
CA LYS A 26 -7.64 5.35 -30.22
C LYS A 26 -8.91 5.87 -29.56
N LEU A 27 -10.06 5.76 -30.24
CA LEU A 27 -11.36 6.15 -29.66
C LEU A 27 -11.71 5.26 -28.46
N ARG A 28 -11.51 3.95 -28.57
CA ARG A 28 -11.68 3.00 -27.47
C ARG A 28 -10.86 3.38 -26.25
N PHE A 29 -9.59 3.78 -26.44
CA PHE A 29 -8.74 4.26 -25.36
C PHE A 29 -9.29 5.54 -24.71
N VAL A 30 -9.62 6.54 -25.52
CA VAL A 30 -10.14 7.82 -25.01
C VAL A 30 -11.43 7.60 -24.22
N LEU A 31 -12.37 6.81 -24.75
CA LEU A 31 -13.61 6.47 -24.04
C LEU A 31 -13.35 5.71 -22.74
N SER A 32 -12.41 4.76 -22.73
CA SER A 32 -12.04 4.05 -21.51
C SER A 32 -11.49 4.99 -20.44
N VAL A 33 -10.63 5.93 -20.81
CA VAL A 33 -10.06 6.92 -19.89
C VAL A 33 -11.17 7.86 -19.37
N VAL A 34 -12.05 8.34 -20.24
CA VAL A 34 -13.17 9.22 -19.85
C VAL A 34 -14.10 8.53 -18.86
N ILE A 35 -14.44 7.25 -19.11
CA ILE A 35 -15.30 6.48 -18.20
C ILE A 35 -14.62 6.28 -16.83
N VAL A 36 -13.31 6.00 -16.79
CA VAL A 36 -12.58 5.85 -15.54
C VAL A 36 -12.49 7.20 -14.79
N ILE A 37 -12.23 8.32 -15.47
CA ILE A 37 -12.26 9.64 -14.85
C ILE A 37 -13.66 9.96 -14.30
N PHE A 38 -14.72 9.60 -15.02
CA PHE A 38 -16.10 9.76 -14.54
C PHE A 38 -16.34 8.93 -13.25
N TYR A 39 -15.84 7.68 -13.22
CA TYR A 39 -15.86 6.85 -12.02
C TYR A 39 -15.09 7.51 -10.85
N ASP A 40 -13.92 8.12 -11.11
CA ASP A 40 -13.14 8.82 -10.08
C ASP A 40 -13.94 9.99 -9.47
N VAL A 41 -14.66 10.74 -10.31
CA VAL A 41 -15.55 11.83 -9.85
C VAL A 41 -16.71 11.28 -9.01
N LEU A 42 -17.34 10.18 -9.43
CA LEU A 42 -18.41 9.53 -8.66
C LEU A 42 -17.95 9.04 -7.28
N THR A 43 -16.69 8.62 -7.16
CA THR A 43 -16.11 8.15 -5.89
C THR A 43 -15.58 9.30 -5.00
N GLY A 44 -15.70 10.55 -5.43
CA GLY A 44 -15.26 11.73 -4.68
C GLY A 44 -13.76 12.04 -4.82
N LEU A 45 -13.11 11.59 -5.91
CA LEU A 45 -11.70 11.85 -6.24
C LEU A 45 -10.69 11.50 -5.12
N PRO A 46 -10.79 10.35 -4.46
CA PRO A 46 -9.83 10.02 -3.41
C PRO A 46 -8.40 10.00 -4.01
N PRO A 47 -7.39 10.54 -3.31
CA PRO A 47 -6.03 10.67 -3.86
C PRO A 47 -5.42 9.35 -4.35
N SER A 48 -5.80 8.20 -3.74
CA SER A 48 -5.35 6.88 -4.16
C SER A 48 -5.92 6.44 -5.51
N VAL A 49 -7.17 6.81 -5.80
CA VAL A 49 -7.87 6.48 -7.05
C VAL A 49 -7.30 7.32 -8.18
N VAL A 50 -7.18 8.65 -7.98
CA VAL A 50 -6.59 9.56 -8.96
C VAL A 50 -5.18 9.12 -9.38
N ARG A 51 -4.33 8.77 -8.42
CA ARG A 51 -2.98 8.25 -8.72
C ARG A 51 -3.03 7.00 -9.60
N ALA A 52 -3.89 6.05 -9.24
CA ALA A 52 -4.03 4.80 -9.98
C ALA A 52 -4.51 5.06 -11.42
N THR A 53 -5.49 5.93 -11.60
CA THR A 53 -6.02 6.32 -12.92
C THR A 53 -4.94 6.95 -13.79
N VAL A 54 -4.17 7.90 -13.25
CA VAL A 54 -3.06 8.53 -13.97
C VAL A 54 -2.01 7.49 -14.38
N MET A 55 -1.56 6.63 -13.44
CA MET A 55 -0.56 5.58 -13.72
C MET A 55 -1.04 4.60 -14.80
N ILE A 56 -2.27 4.13 -14.71
CA ILE A 56 -2.86 3.19 -15.65
C ILE A 56 -3.04 3.86 -17.02
N THR A 57 -3.54 5.08 -17.06
CA THR A 57 -3.71 5.86 -18.30
C THR A 57 -2.38 6.01 -19.04
N PHE A 58 -1.29 6.38 -18.36
CA PHE A 58 0.04 6.45 -18.97
C PHE A 58 0.51 5.10 -19.49
N THR A 59 0.28 4.02 -18.73
CA THR A 59 0.67 2.66 -19.13
C THR A 59 -0.09 2.24 -20.39
N PHE A 60 -1.41 2.41 -20.44
CA PHE A 60 -2.22 2.08 -21.60
C PHE A 60 -1.91 2.96 -22.81
N ALA A 61 -1.64 4.26 -22.61
CA ALA A 61 -1.25 5.16 -23.67
C ALA A 61 0.01 4.65 -24.40
N THR A 62 1.03 4.14 -23.67
CA THR A 62 2.24 3.61 -24.30
C THR A 62 1.96 2.41 -25.19
N PHE A 63 1.01 1.54 -24.82
CA PHE A 63 0.59 0.41 -25.65
C PHE A 63 -0.09 0.85 -26.94
N ILE A 64 -0.99 1.84 -26.85
CA ILE A 64 -1.80 2.28 -27.97
C ILE A 64 -1.02 3.09 -29.00
N PHE A 65 -0.14 3.95 -28.51
CA PHE A 65 0.70 4.78 -29.38
C PHE A 65 1.95 4.06 -29.88
N GLY A 66 2.10 2.74 -29.59
CA GLY A 66 3.21 1.92 -30.07
C GLY A 66 4.60 2.37 -29.61
N ARG A 67 4.65 3.20 -28.54
CA ARG A 67 5.93 3.65 -27.99
C ARG A 67 6.53 2.56 -27.09
N LYS A 68 7.82 2.29 -27.27
CA LYS A 68 8.59 1.39 -26.40
C LYS A 68 8.93 2.12 -25.08
N ALA A 69 7.93 2.57 -24.34
CA ALA A 69 8.15 3.08 -23.00
C ALA A 69 8.25 1.91 -22.03
N THR A 70 9.22 1.96 -21.13
CA THR A 70 9.28 1.01 -20.03
C THR A 70 8.21 1.37 -18.99
N ALA A 71 7.71 0.38 -18.24
CA ALA A 71 6.75 0.62 -17.17
C ALA A 71 7.28 1.62 -16.12
N VAL A 72 8.61 1.66 -15.93
CA VAL A 72 9.28 2.66 -15.08
C VAL A 72 9.10 4.07 -15.64
N ASN A 73 9.22 4.28 -16.96
CA ASN A 73 9.01 5.60 -17.56
C ASN A 73 7.55 6.08 -17.39
N SER A 74 6.58 5.17 -17.53
CA SER A 74 5.16 5.49 -17.28
C SER A 74 4.92 5.86 -15.81
N LEU A 75 5.57 5.16 -14.88
CA LEU A 75 5.51 5.47 -13.46
C LEU A 75 6.08 6.86 -13.16
N MET A 76 7.27 7.18 -13.70
CA MET A 76 7.92 8.48 -13.49
C MET A 76 7.12 9.62 -14.13
N ALA A 77 6.57 9.42 -15.34
CA ALA A 77 5.73 10.40 -16.00
C ALA A 77 4.46 10.71 -15.20
N SER A 78 3.83 9.67 -14.61
CA SER A 78 2.67 9.86 -13.75
C SER A 78 3.00 10.59 -12.44
N ALA A 79 4.18 10.29 -11.84
CA ALA A 79 4.66 11.01 -10.67
C ALA A 79 4.89 12.49 -10.97
N LEU A 80 5.58 12.80 -12.08
CA LEU A 80 5.83 14.19 -12.52
C LEU A 80 4.52 14.94 -12.75
N LEU A 81 3.55 14.31 -13.40
CA LEU A 81 2.25 14.94 -13.65
C LEU A 81 1.55 15.29 -12.33
N ILE A 82 1.47 14.36 -11.39
CA ILE A 82 0.81 14.59 -10.09
C ILE A 82 1.53 15.69 -9.32
N LEU A 83 2.86 15.66 -9.26
CA LEU A 83 3.65 16.66 -8.54
C LEU A 83 3.63 18.04 -9.21
N ALA A 84 3.39 18.12 -10.52
CA ALA A 84 3.21 19.40 -11.21
C ALA A 84 1.92 20.12 -10.77
N PHE A 85 0.86 19.37 -10.43
CA PHE A 85 -0.41 19.92 -9.95
C PHE A 85 -0.51 20.04 -8.44
N SER A 86 0.17 19.17 -7.71
CA SER A 86 0.13 19.07 -6.25
C SER A 86 1.51 18.71 -5.70
N PRO A 87 2.46 19.67 -5.59
CA PRO A 87 3.82 19.39 -5.09
C PRO A 87 3.84 18.81 -3.67
N GLU A 88 2.91 19.23 -2.82
CA GLU A 88 2.73 18.75 -1.45
C GLU A 88 2.45 17.23 -1.38
N SER A 89 1.94 16.65 -2.46
CA SER A 89 1.70 15.20 -2.54
C SER A 89 2.97 14.37 -2.31
N LEU A 90 4.16 14.94 -2.54
CA LEU A 90 5.44 14.25 -2.29
C LEU A 90 5.59 13.81 -0.83
N PHE A 91 5.07 14.62 0.11
CA PHE A 91 5.13 14.34 1.54
C PHE A 91 3.92 13.54 2.05
N ASN A 92 2.99 13.20 1.17
CA ASN A 92 1.82 12.40 1.53
C ASN A 92 2.18 10.92 1.59
N ALA A 93 1.89 10.26 2.74
CA ALA A 93 2.14 8.84 2.96
C ALA A 93 1.59 7.96 1.82
N GLY A 94 0.37 8.26 1.36
CA GLY A 94 -0.26 7.49 0.30
C GLY A 94 0.48 7.61 -1.05
N PHE A 95 1.04 8.79 -1.40
CA PHE A 95 1.87 8.96 -2.60
C PHE A 95 3.14 8.13 -2.48
N GLN A 96 3.88 8.29 -1.39
CA GLN A 96 5.14 7.58 -1.17
C GLN A 96 4.94 6.06 -1.19
N LEU A 97 3.99 5.53 -0.42
CA LEU A 97 3.68 4.11 -0.37
C LEU A 97 3.33 3.55 -1.76
N SER A 98 2.49 4.27 -2.52
CA SER A 98 2.05 3.82 -3.84
C SER A 98 3.19 3.78 -4.86
N PHE A 99 3.93 4.88 -5.02
CA PHE A 99 4.99 4.98 -6.03
C PHE A 99 6.21 4.12 -5.69
N ILE A 100 6.62 4.09 -4.43
CA ILE A 100 7.75 3.25 -3.99
C ILE A 100 7.41 1.78 -4.16
N THR A 101 6.22 1.33 -3.78
CA THR A 101 5.80 -0.07 -3.95
C THR A 101 5.86 -0.49 -5.41
N VAL A 102 5.26 0.29 -6.31
CA VAL A 102 5.26 -0.04 -7.75
C VAL A 102 6.67 -0.01 -8.32
N LEU A 103 7.50 0.97 -7.94
CA LEU A 103 8.89 1.05 -8.37
C LEU A 103 9.68 -0.19 -7.97
N PHE A 104 9.57 -0.62 -6.71
CA PHE A 104 10.25 -1.82 -6.22
C PHE A 104 9.76 -3.09 -6.91
N ILE A 105 8.46 -3.23 -7.13
CA ILE A 105 7.90 -4.34 -7.91
C ILE A 105 8.50 -4.35 -9.32
N LEU A 106 8.57 -3.21 -10.01
CA LEU A 106 9.11 -3.13 -11.37
C LEU A 106 10.60 -3.45 -11.45
N ILE A 107 11.38 -3.10 -10.42
CA ILE A 107 12.84 -3.32 -10.37
C ILE A 107 13.20 -4.73 -9.92
N LEU A 108 12.47 -5.29 -8.94
CA LEU A 108 12.83 -6.52 -8.24
C LEU A 108 12.01 -7.73 -8.67
N SER A 109 10.81 -7.54 -9.26
CA SER A 109 9.98 -8.67 -9.65
C SER A 109 10.71 -9.56 -10.67
N PRO A 110 10.73 -10.88 -10.42
CA PRO A 110 11.44 -11.79 -11.31
C PRO A 110 10.76 -11.85 -12.68
N SER A 111 11.56 -11.78 -13.73
CA SER A 111 11.07 -12.04 -15.08
C SER A 111 10.55 -13.47 -15.21
N ASN A 112 9.53 -13.69 -16.04
CA ASN A 112 8.99 -15.02 -16.34
C ASN A 112 10.06 -16.04 -16.79
N LYS A 113 11.20 -15.57 -17.33
CA LYS A 113 12.33 -16.42 -17.73
C LYS A 113 13.17 -16.90 -16.53
N GLN A 114 13.12 -16.22 -15.40
CA GLN A 114 13.90 -16.53 -14.21
C GLN A 114 13.25 -17.63 -13.36
N ILE A 115 11.91 -17.76 -13.44
CA ILE A 115 11.19 -18.82 -12.73
C ILE A 115 11.18 -20.08 -13.59
N LYS A 116 12.09 -21.00 -13.31
CA LYS A 116 12.32 -22.26 -14.06
C LYS A 116 11.24 -23.33 -13.81
N THR A 117 9.98 -22.96 -13.68
CA THR A 117 8.89 -23.91 -13.41
C THR A 117 8.07 -24.16 -14.66
N LYS A 118 7.88 -25.46 -15.03
CA LYS A 118 7.10 -25.87 -16.21
C LYS A 118 5.58 -25.66 -16.02
N ARG A 119 5.06 -25.75 -14.78
CA ARG A 119 3.64 -25.63 -14.47
C ARG A 119 3.24 -24.15 -14.37
N LYS A 120 2.34 -23.70 -15.24
CA LYS A 120 1.90 -22.29 -15.33
C LYS A 120 1.28 -21.76 -14.03
N TRP A 121 0.44 -22.57 -13.37
CA TRP A 121 -0.21 -22.19 -12.11
C TRP A 121 0.80 -22.00 -10.96
N LEU A 122 1.80 -22.90 -10.86
CA LEU A 122 2.84 -22.79 -9.83
C LEU A 122 3.73 -21.55 -10.07
N ARG A 123 4.03 -21.24 -11.33
CA ARG A 123 4.74 -19.99 -11.69
C ARG A 123 3.94 -18.76 -11.25
N TYR A 124 2.63 -18.78 -11.50
CA TYR A 124 1.75 -17.67 -11.09
C TYR A 124 1.78 -17.49 -9.57
N LEU A 125 1.62 -18.56 -8.77
CA LEU A 125 1.67 -18.51 -7.32
C LEU A 125 3.02 -18.00 -6.79
N ILE A 126 4.13 -18.51 -7.35
CA ILE A 126 5.49 -18.06 -6.95
C ILE A 126 5.63 -16.55 -7.26
N THR A 127 5.23 -16.10 -8.44
CA THR A 127 5.29 -14.68 -8.81
C THR A 127 4.47 -13.83 -7.85
N LEU A 128 3.27 -14.28 -7.49
CA LEU A 128 2.37 -13.57 -6.59
C LEU A 128 2.96 -13.46 -5.18
N ILE A 129 3.50 -14.54 -4.63
CA ILE A 129 4.15 -14.54 -3.31
C ILE A 129 5.38 -13.62 -3.32
N VAL A 130 6.25 -13.76 -4.33
CA VAL A 130 7.46 -12.93 -4.44
C VAL A 130 7.10 -11.45 -4.59
N THR A 131 6.11 -11.13 -5.41
CA THR A 131 5.64 -9.74 -5.57
C THR A 131 5.06 -9.20 -4.28
N SER A 132 4.31 -9.99 -3.51
CA SER A 132 3.77 -9.59 -2.20
C SER A 132 4.87 -9.34 -1.17
N VAL A 133 5.91 -10.18 -1.15
CA VAL A 133 7.08 -9.97 -0.27
C VAL A 133 7.85 -8.71 -0.66
N ILE A 134 8.03 -8.45 -1.97
CA ILE A 134 8.68 -7.23 -2.46
C ILE A 134 7.85 -6.00 -2.06
N ALA A 135 6.54 -6.04 -2.26
CA ALA A 135 5.64 -4.95 -1.89
C ALA A 135 5.68 -4.66 -0.39
N MET A 136 5.64 -5.69 0.45
CA MET A 136 5.77 -5.55 1.90
C MET A 136 7.12 -4.96 2.27
N GLY A 137 8.23 -5.49 1.72
CA GLY A 137 9.57 -4.96 1.94
C GLY A 137 9.72 -3.50 1.50
N ALA A 138 9.06 -3.08 0.41
CA ALA A 138 9.09 -1.70 -0.05
C ALA A 138 8.33 -0.74 0.89
N THR A 139 7.31 -1.23 1.61
CA THR A 139 6.42 -0.38 2.42
C THR A 139 6.71 -0.41 3.92
N ILE A 140 7.44 -1.42 4.42
CA ILE A 140 7.61 -1.68 5.87
C ILE A 140 8.15 -0.47 6.64
N ALA A 141 9.18 0.22 6.12
CA ALA A 141 9.76 1.38 6.79
C ALA A 141 8.80 2.58 6.80
N LEU A 142 8.08 2.80 5.69
CA LEU A 142 7.10 3.88 5.60
C LEU A 142 5.86 3.61 6.47
N THR A 143 5.40 2.35 6.53
CA THR A 143 4.28 1.99 7.41
C THR A 143 4.66 2.10 8.88
N ALA A 144 5.89 1.73 9.24
CA ALA A 144 6.41 1.94 10.58
C ALA A 144 6.53 3.44 10.93
N TYR A 145 6.98 4.27 9.99
CA TYR A 145 7.14 5.71 10.19
C TYR A 145 5.79 6.45 10.30
N TYR A 146 4.84 6.20 9.36
CA TYR A 146 3.58 6.93 9.31
C TYR A 146 2.49 6.36 10.23
N PHE A 147 2.45 5.04 10.39
CA PHE A 147 1.36 4.35 11.10
C PHE A 147 1.83 3.66 12.39
N HIS A 148 3.14 3.68 12.67
CA HIS A 148 3.75 3.05 13.86
C HIS A 148 3.37 1.57 14.01
N THR A 149 3.13 0.90 12.89
CA THR A 149 2.73 -0.52 12.84
C THR A 149 3.45 -1.26 11.73
N ILE A 150 3.79 -2.53 11.97
CA ILE A 150 4.36 -3.44 10.99
C ILE A 150 3.46 -4.66 10.87
N SER A 151 2.90 -4.90 9.68
CA SER A 151 2.09 -6.07 9.39
C SER A 151 2.94 -7.19 8.79
N TRP A 152 3.33 -8.17 9.59
CA TRP A 152 4.14 -9.30 9.13
C TRP A 152 3.33 -10.32 8.32
N ALA A 153 2.06 -10.49 8.65
CA ALA A 153 1.19 -11.45 7.99
C ALA A 153 0.56 -10.93 6.68
N GLY A 154 0.85 -9.68 6.29
CA GLY A 154 0.29 -9.06 5.09
C GLY A 154 0.60 -9.82 3.80
N PHE A 155 1.78 -10.47 3.69
CA PHE A 155 2.13 -11.26 2.51
C PHE A 155 1.28 -12.53 2.39
N ILE A 156 0.90 -13.17 3.51
CA ILE A 156 0.02 -14.35 3.53
C ILE A 156 -1.40 -13.92 3.10
N SER A 157 -1.88 -12.82 3.67
CA SER A 157 -3.18 -12.23 3.32
C SER A 157 -3.26 -11.94 1.82
N ASN A 158 -2.25 -11.27 1.29
CA ASN A 158 -2.18 -10.95 -0.12
C ASN A 158 -2.13 -12.21 -1.01
N ALA A 159 -1.36 -13.23 -0.62
CA ALA A 159 -1.26 -14.47 -1.38
C ALA A 159 -2.60 -15.23 -1.45
N LEU A 160 -3.43 -15.15 -0.41
CA LEU A 160 -4.72 -15.83 -0.32
C LEU A 160 -5.88 -15.03 -0.92
N ILE A 161 -5.88 -13.70 -0.78
CA ILE A 161 -6.99 -12.83 -1.20
C ILE A 161 -6.82 -12.30 -2.62
N LEU A 162 -5.59 -11.88 -3.02
CA LEU A 162 -5.37 -11.28 -4.33
C LEU A 162 -5.79 -12.13 -5.54
N PRO A 163 -5.65 -13.48 -5.55
CA PRO A 163 -6.11 -14.28 -6.69
C PRO A 163 -7.62 -14.26 -6.87
N ILE A 164 -8.37 -14.11 -5.79
CA ILE A 164 -9.84 -14.18 -5.77
C ILE A 164 -10.43 -12.81 -6.10
N PHE A 165 -9.74 -11.75 -5.75
CA PHE A 165 -10.21 -10.39 -5.89
C PHE A 165 -10.63 -9.98 -7.33
N PRO A 166 -9.87 -10.31 -8.41
CA PRO A 166 -10.30 -10.03 -9.79
C PRO A 166 -11.58 -10.78 -10.17
N ILE A 167 -11.75 -12.02 -9.69
CA ILE A 167 -12.95 -12.84 -9.96
C ILE A 167 -14.15 -12.19 -9.27
N PHE A 168 -14.02 -11.82 -8.00
CA PHE A 168 -15.06 -11.12 -7.25
C PHE A 168 -15.47 -9.80 -7.95
N MET A 169 -14.49 -8.98 -8.33
CA MET A 169 -14.76 -7.71 -9.04
C MET A 169 -15.46 -7.93 -10.38
N GLY A 170 -15.06 -8.96 -11.14
CA GLY A 170 -15.71 -9.32 -12.40
C GLY A 170 -17.17 -9.72 -12.20
N ILE A 171 -17.46 -10.53 -11.18
CA ILE A 171 -18.83 -10.95 -10.82
C ILE A 171 -19.64 -9.74 -10.35
N ALA A 172 -19.07 -8.87 -9.51
CA ALA A 172 -19.75 -7.68 -9.02
C ALA A 172 -20.16 -6.72 -10.16
N VAL A 173 -19.26 -6.48 -11.13
CA VAL A 173 -19.58 -5.67 -12.30
C VAL A 173 -20.65 -6.35 -13.15
N LEU A 174 -20.59 -7.67 -13.33
CA LEU A 174 -21.61 -8.42 -14.08
C LEU A 174 -22.98 -8.33 -13.41
N ILE A 175 -23.05 -8.48 -12.08
CA ILE A 175 -24.31 -8.31 -11.31
C ILE A 175 -24.87 -6.91 -11.52
N ILE A 176 -24.06 -5.86 -11.47
CA ILE A 176 -24.50 -4.48 -11.69
C ILE A 176 -25.07 -4.31 -13.11
N LEU A 177 -24.38 -4.83 -14.13
CA LEU A 177 -24.83 -4.73 -15.51
C LEU A 177 -26.16 -5.48 -15.75
N LEU A 178 -26.33 -6.66 -15.16
CA LEU A 178 -27.57 -7.44 -15.24
C LEU A 178 -28.74 -6.75 -14.50
N ALA A 179 -28.44 -6.15 -13.33
CA ALA A 179 -29.42 -5.39 -12.56
C ALA A 179 -29.93 -4.15 -13.31
N CYS A 180 -29.08 -3.51 -14.13
CA CYS A 180 -29.49 -2.40 -15.00
C CYS A 180 -30.50 -2.88 -16.11
N GLY A 181 -30.54 -4.18 -16.41
CA GLY A 181 -31.50 -4.80 -17.34
C GLY A 181 -32.66 -5.53 -16.63
N ASP A 182 -32.89 -5.24 -15.34
CA ASP A 182 -33.88 -5.91 -14.48
C ASP A 182 -33.72 -7.46 -14.42
N MET A 183 -32.50 -7.94 -14.73
CA MET A 183 -32.14 -9.35 -14.62
C MET A 183 -31.43 -9.63 -13.33
N ASN A 184 -31.98 -10.47 -12.47
CA ASN A 184 -31.33 -10.95 -11.25
C ASN A 184 -31.02 -12.45 -11.38
N ILE A 185 -29.77 -12.83 -11.14
CA ILE A 185 -29.32 -14.22 -11.18
C ILE A 185 -28.81 -14.58 -9.77
N ASP A 186 -29.63 -15.27 -9.00
CA ASP A 186 -29.35 -15.67 -7.63
C ASP A 186 -28.04 -16.46 -7.51
N ALA A 187 -27.69 -17.26 -8.49
CA ALA A 187 -26.43 -18.01 -8.50
C ALA A 187 -25.20 -17.08 -8.47
N LEU A 188 -25.23 -15.93 -9.16
CA LEU A 188 -24.12 -14.96 -9.15
C LEU A 188 -24.01 -14.26 -7.80
N ASN A 189 -25.14 -13.88 -7.21
CA ASN A 189 -25.17 -13.28 -5.87
C ASN A 189 -24.60 -14.25 -4.83
N HIS A 190 -25.01 -15.52 -4.88
CA HIS A 190 -24.50 -16.55 -3.98
C HIS A 190 -22.98 -16.76 -4.12
N ILE A 191 -22.44 -16.78 -5.35
CA ILE A 191 -20.99 -16.88 -5.58
C ILE A 191 -20.27 -15.63 -5.03
N ALA A 192 -20.82 -14.44 -5.26
CA ALA A 192 -20.24 -13.20 -4.71
C ALA A 192 -20.18 -13.24 -3.17
N ASP A 193 -21.27 -13.63 -2.50
CA ASP A 193 -21.33 -13.78 -1.04
C ASP A 193 -20.33 -14.81 -0.51
N MET A 194 -20.18 -15.94 -1.21
CA MET A 194 -19.20 -16.96 -0.87
C MET A 194 -17.76 -16.42 -0.93
N LEU A 195 -17.42 -15.64 -1.95
CA LEU A 195 -16.10 -15.04 -2.12
C LEU A 195 -15.81 -13.97 -1.04
N VAL A 196 -16.79 -13.14 -0.69
CA VAL A 196 -16.67 -12.15 0.40
C VAL A 196 -16.52 -12.85 1.75
N THR A 197 -17.32 -13.87 2.02
CA THR A 197 -17.26 -14.67 3.23
C THR A 197 -15.89 -15.34 3.39
N TYR A 198 -15.35 -15.88 2.30
CA TYR A 198 -14.00 -16.43 2.28
C TYR A 198 -12.95 -15.36 2.61
N ALA A 199 -13.00 -14.21 1.93
CA ALA A 199 -12.04 -13.13 2.18
C ALA A 199 -12.09 -12.63 3.63
N ASN A 200 -13.28 -12.47 4.19
CA ASN A 200 -13.49 -12.09 5.59
C ASN A 200 -12.96 -13.17 6.57
N SER A 201 -13.17 -14.46 6.26
CA SER A 201 -12.68 -15.56 7.08
C SER A 201 -11.16 -15.62 7.09
N VAL A 202 -10.52 -15.44 5.94
CA VAL A 202 -9.05 -15.34 5.82
C VAL A 202 -8.54 -14.15 6.62
N ALA A 203 -9.15 -12.97 6.50
CA ALA A 203 -8.74 -11.76 7.22
C ALA A 203 -8.85 -11.95 8.74
N ARG A 204 -9.96 -12.55 9.23
CA ARG A 204 -10.15 -12.88 10.65
C ARG A 204 -9.12 -13.88 11.15
N PHE A 205 -8.89 -14.95 10.40
CA PHE A 205 -7.88 -15.96 10.77
C PHE A 205 -6.50 -15.34 10.92
N ILE A 206 -6.09 -14.51 9.95
CA ILE A 206 -4.78 -13.87 9.96
C ILE A 206 -4.67 -12.84 11.10
N SER A 207 -5.72 -12.09 11.40
CA SER A 207 -5.72 -11.11 12.49
C SER A 207 -5.58 -11.74 13.88
N GLN A 208 -5.95 -13.01 14.02
CA GLN A 208 -5.81 -13.76 15.27
C GLN A 208 -4.41 -14.36 15.48
N LEU A 209 -3.54 -14.34 14.47
CA LEU A 209 -2.17 -14.84 14.61
C LEU A 209 -1.38 -13.95 15.58
N PRO A 210 -0.67 -14.51 16.55
CA PRO A 210 -0.02 -13.76 17.64
C PRO A 210 1.04 -12.77 17.16
N PHE A 211 1.60 -12.97 15.96
CA PHE A 211 2.63 -12.10 15.35
C PHE A 211 2.14 -11.42 14.06
N SER A 212 0.83 -11.28 13.87
CA SER A 212 0.28 -10.70 12.62
C SER A 212 0.68 -9.24 12.44
N VAL A 213 0.65 -8.46 13.52
CA VAL A 213 0.93 -7.02 13.52
C VAL A 213 1.73 -6.66 14.78
N THR A 214 2.89 -6.05 14.59
CA THR A 214 3.62 -5.36 15.66
C THR A 214 3.13 -3.92 15.71
N LYS A 215 2.61 -3.49 16.83
CA LYS A 215 2.13 -2.13 17.10
C LYS A 215 3.19 -1.36 17.87
N GLU A 216 3.05 -0.02 17.87
CA GLU A 216 3.89 0.89 18.65
C GLU A 216 5.39 0.81 18.28
N VAL A 217 5.64 0.71 16.98
CA VAL A 217 7.01 0.73 16.46
C VAL A 217 7.38 2.18 16.17
N TYR A 218 8.44 2.66 16.82
CA TYR A 218 9.00 3.97 16.51
C TYR A 218 10.01 3.84 15.37
N PHE A 219 9.85 4.66 14.34
CA PHE A 219 10.79 4.83 13.25
C PHE A 219 10.98 6.33 13.01
N SER A 220 12.24 6.77 13.00
CA SER A 220 12.63 8.14 12.65
C SER A 220 12.78 8.30 11.13
N GLU A 221 12.87 9.54 10.66
CA GLU A 221 13.17 9.83 9.25
C GLU A 221 14.51 9.21 8.80
N TYR A 222 15.48 9.18 9.71
CA TYR A 222 16.79 8.56 9.47
C TYR A 222 16.69 7.05 9.29
N ASP A 223 15.85 6.37 10.09
CA ASP A 223 15.63 4.93 9.97
C ASP A 223 15.05 4.57 8.60
N VAL A 224 14.10 5.36 8.10
CA VAL A 224 13.53 5.19 6.76
C VAL A 224 14.62 5.37 5.69
N LEU A 225 15.47 6.40 5.80
CA LEU A 225 16.55 6.65 4.86
C LEU A 225 17.54 5.47 4.82
N PHE A 226 18.04 5.04 5.99
CA PHE A 226 18.98 3.92 6.07
C PHE A 226 18.39 2.61 5.60
N TYR A 227 17.09 2.39 5.84
CA TYR A 227 16.39 1.22 5.33
C TYR A 227 16.41 1.17 3.78
N PHE A 228 16.11 2.28 3.11
CA PHE A 228 16.15 2.32 1.64
C PHE A 228 17.57 2.21 1.07
N ILE A 229 18.57 2.75 1.76
CA ILE A 229 19.98 2.54 1.42
C ILE A 229 20.35 1.05 1.55
N CYS A 230 19.92 0.39 2.62
CA CYS A 230 20.14 -1.04 2.85
C CYS A 230 19.53 -1.89 1.72
N ILE A 231 18.27 -1.67 1.37
CA ILE A 231 17.61 -2.39 0.26
C ILE A 231 18.32 -2.12 -1.07
N THR A 232 18.80 -0.91 -1.30
CA THR A 232 19.55 -0.58 -2.52
C THR A 232 20.85 -1.37 -2.60
N PHE A 233 21.65 -1.43 -1.53
CA PHE A 233 22.87 -2.24 -1.49
C PHE A 233 22.58 -3.73 -1.62
N LEU A 234 21.54 -4.23 -0.98
CA LEU A 234 21.11 -5.63 -1.10
C LEU A 234 20.71 -5.96 -2.56
N THR A 235 19.97 -5.08 -3.20
CA THR A 235 19.59 -5.21 -4.61
C THR A 235 20.81 -5.23 -5.54
N LEU A 236 21.78 -4.34 -5.31
CA LEU A 236 23.03 -4.29 -6.05
C LEU A 236 23.87 -5.55 -5.82
N PHE A 237 23.91 -6.06 -4.61
CA PHE A 237 24.57 -7.34 -4.30
C PHE A 237 23.93 -8.50 -5.07
N ILE A 238 22.61 -8.63 -5.05
CA ILE A 238 21.88 -9.69 -5.77
C ILE A 238 22.15 -9.61 -7.28
N LYS A 239 22.18 -8.41 -7.87
CA LYS A 239 22.38 -8.21 -9.31
C LYS A 239 23.84 -8.35 -9.73
N ARG A 240 24.78 -7.79 -8.99
CA ARG A 240 26.20 -7.69 -9.36
C ARG A 240 27.09 -8.75 -8.70
N ARG A 241 26.60 -9.46 -7.66
CA ARG A 241 27.32 -10.52 -6.92
C ARG A 241 28.69 -10.10 -6.38
N LYS A 242 28.88 -8.80 -6.07
CA LYS A 242 30.12 -8.28 -5.49
C LYS A 242 29.97 -8.13 -3.98
N TRP A 243 30.86 -8.74 -3.21
CA TRP A 243 30.88 -8.72 -1.75
C TRP A 243 30.97 -7.30 -1.15
N LEU A 244 31.52 -6.34 -1.91
CA LEU A 244 31.54 -4.92 -1.51
C LEU A 244 30.15 -4.41 -1.12
N TYR A 245 29.10 -4.71 -1.91
CA TYR A 245 27.73 -4.25 -1.62
C TYR A 245 27.14 -4.91 -0.38
N MET A 246 27.52 -6.17 -0.08
CA MET A 246 27.12 -6.85 1.14
C MET A 246 27.77 -6.18 2.35
N ASN A 247 29.08 -5.90 2.31
CA ASN A 247 29.78 -5.22 3.39
C ASN A 247 29.22 -3.82 3.64
N LEU A 248 28.90 -3.06 2.57
CA LEU A 248 28.25 -1.76 2.69
C LEU A 248 26.83 -1.87 3.31
N CYS A 249 26.09 -2.90 2.96
CA CYS A 249 24.77 -3.18 3.56
C CYS A 249 24.91 -3.43 5.08
N ILE A 250 25.85 -4.29 5.48
CA ILE A 250 26.10 -4.60 6.90
C ILE A 250 26.55 -3.34 7.67
N ALA A 251 27.49 -2.58 7.11
CA ALA A 251 27.96 -1.34 7.72
C ALA A 251 26.83 -0.31 7.89
N ASN A 252 25.97 -0.17 6.86
CA ASN A 252 24.78 0.70 6.92
C ASN A 252 23.78 0.23 7.99
N CYS A 253 23.52 -1.08 8.10
CA CYS A 253 22.66 -1.62 9.15
C CYS A 253 23.21 -1.36 10.55
N ALA A 254 24.51 -1.60 10.75
CA ALA A 254 25.16 -1.35 12.05
C ALA A 254 25.07 0.14 12.43
N PHE A 255 25.32 1.03 11.47
CA PHE A 255 25.22 2.48 11.69
C PHE A 255 23.78 2.92 11.99
N ALA A 256 22.80 2.36 11.27
CA ALA A 256 21.39 2.63 11.50
C ALA A 256 20.95 2.22 12.92
N VAL A 257 21.37 1.03 13.38
CA VAL A 257 21.06 0.56 14.76
C VAL A 257 21.67 1.49 15.81
N VAL A 258 22.92 1.93 15.62
CA VAL A 258 23.57 2.87 16.55
C VAL A 258 22.80 4.20 16.59
N LEU A 259 22.46 4.76 15.44
CA LEU A 259 21.70 6.02 15.40
C LEU A 259 20.29 5.86 16.00
N HIS A 260 19.61 4.77 15.72
CA HIS A 260 18.29 4.49 16.28
C HIS A 260 18.34 4.42 17.81
N THR A 261 19.30 3.69 18.37
CA THR A 261 19.50 3.61 19.84
C THR A 261 19.87 4.96 20.46
N LEU A 262 20.69 5.76 19.79
CA LEU A 262 21.01 7.12 20.25
C LEU A 262 19.78 8.02 20.21
N THR A 263 18.94 7.92 19.19
CA THR A 263 17.70 8.68 19.08
C THR A 263 16.72 8.31 20.19
N LEU A 264 16.51 7.01 20.45
CA LEU A 264 15.64 6.55 21.54
C LEU A 264 16.15 7.04 22.91
N ASN A 265 17.46 6.96 23.14
CA ASN A 265 18.06 7.42 24.41
C ASN A 265 18.05 8.95 24.58
N SER A 266 17.79 9.72 23.52
CA SER A 266 17.69 11.19 23.59
C SER A 266 16.32 11.67 24.07
N PHE A 267 15.30 10.82 24.08
CA PHE A 267 13.99 11.19 24.62
C PHE A 267 14.04 11.24 26.15
N PRO A 268 13.45 12.29 26.77
CA PRO A 268 13.40 12.39 28.22
C PRO A 268 12.52 11.28 28.80
N THR A 269 12.97 10.67 29.90
CA THR A 269 12.25 9.58 30.60
C THR A 269 11.05 10.06 31.41
N SER A 270 10.94 11.36 31.64
CA SER A 270 9.83 11.98 32.36
C SER A 270 9.49 13.34 31.78
N GLY A 271 8.23 13.67 31.81
CA GLY A 271 7.77 14.95 31.30
C GLY A 271 6.26 15.14 31.35
N CYS A 272 5.82 16.26 30.80
CA CYS A 272 4.41 16.62 30.71
C CYS A 272 4.14 17.18 29.31
N VAL A 273 3.14 16.67 28.63
CA VAL A 273 2.73 17.13 27.29
C VAL A 273 1.25 17.37 27.28
N ALA A 274 0.85 18.57 26.84
CA ALA A 274 -0.54 18.91 26.62
C ALA A 274 -0.88 18.67 25.13
N PHE A 275 -1.92 17.88 24.89
CA PHE A 275 -2.40 17.59 23.54
C PHE A 275 -3.64 18.43 23.21
N ASN A 276 -3.66 19.00 22.02
CA ASN A 276 -4.85 19.66 21.51
C ASN A 276 -5.71 18.61 20.76
N ALA A 277 -6.65 18.00 21.47
CA ALA A 277 -7.60 17.07 20.89
C ALA A 277 -8.97 17.73 20.72
N TYR A 278 -9.77 17.29 19.74
CA TYR A 278 -10.99 17.94 19.27
C TYR A 278 -12.04 18.19 20.38
N ASP A 279 -12.13 17.32 21.37
CA ASP A 279 -13.17 17.38 22.44
C ASP A 279 -12.61 17.70 23.82
N CYS A 280 -11.31 17.61 24.02
CA CYS A 280 -10.65 17.89 25.30
C CYS A 280 -9.15 18.15 25.07
N THR A 281 -8.53 18.87 26.02
CA THR A 281 -7.07 19.07 26.05
C THR A 281 -6.44 18.19 27.12
N PRO A 282 -6.25 16.89 26.86
CA PRO A 282 -5.64 16.02 27.86
C PRO A 282 -4.18 16.38 28.08
N ILE A 283 -3.79 16.44 29.33
CA ILE A 283 -2.39 16.58 29.74
C ILE A 283 -1.90 15.19 30.11
N VAL A 284 -0.84 14.75 29.44
CA VAL A 284 -0.20 13.48 29.71
C VAL A 284 1.08 13.73 30.51
N PHE A 285 1.11 13.25 31.73
CA PHE A 285 2.32 13.16 32.54
C PHE A 285 2.91 11.78 32.33
N TYR A 286 4.17 11.68 31.99
CA TYR A 286 4.84 10.40 31.85
C TYR A 286 6.10 10.36 32.70
N GLN A 287 6.35 9.20 33.30
CA GLN A 287 7.54 8.93 34.11
C GLN A 287 7.84 7.44 34.06
N ASP A 288 9.08 7.11 33.69
CA ASP A 288 9.64 5.74 33.70
C ASP A 288 8.72 4.70 33.01
N GLY A 289 8.19 5.07 31.82
CA GLY A 289 7.34 4.19 31.01
C GLY A 289 5.84 4.18 31.39
N ASN A 290 5.43 4.90 32.43
CA ASN A 290 4.02 5.00 32.81
C ASN A 290 3.42 6.33 32.36
N ALA A 291 2.15 6.32 31.91
CA ALA A 291 1.41 7.52 31.55
C ALA A 291 0.24 7.78 32.51
N TYR A 292 0.12 9.02 32.95
CA TYR A 292 -0.99 9.50 33.77
C TYR A 292 -1.71 10.59 32.98
N TYR A 293 -3.05 10.45 32.84
CA TYR A 293 -3.86 11.38 32.07
C TYR A 293 -4.61 12.31 33.02
N TRP A 294 -4.55 13.59 32.72
CA TRP A 294 -5.38 14.60 33.36
C TRP A 294 -6.22 15.32 32.29
N THR A 295 -7.51 15.45 32.51
CA THR A 295 -8.44 16.17 31.64
C THR A 295 -9.09 17.31 32.40
N PRO A 296 -9.18 18.52 31.83
CA PRO A 296 -9.79 19.68 32.52
C PRO A 296 -11.30 19.54 32.76
N ASP A 297 -11.98 18.68 32.00
CA ASP A 297 -13.39 18.35 32.16
C ASP A 297 -13.57 17.10 33.03
N ASP A 298 -14.82 16.78 33.40
CA ASP A 298 -15.18 15.60 34.20
C ASP A 298 -14.72 14.24 33.62
N GLY A 299 -14.06 14.24 32.46
CA GLY A 299 -13.47 13.07 31.82
C GLY A 299 -14.49 12.12 31.18
N SER A 300 -15.78 12.46 31.20
CA SER A 300 -16.87 11.56 30.75
C SER A 300 -16.77 11.15 29.27
N LYS A 301 -16.10 11.95 28.45
CA LYS A 301 -15.89 11.69 27.00
C LYS A 301 -14.49 11.18 26.67
N PHE A 302 -13.52 11.26 27.58
CA PHE A 302 -12.16 10.87 27.34
C PHE A 302 -12.00 9.35 27.45
N LYS A 303 -11.56 8.72 26.35
CA LYS A 303 -11.20 7.30 26.31
C LYS A 303 -9.69 7.16 26.08
N PRO A 304 -8.93 6.73 27.10
CA PRO A 304 -7.46 6.60 26.99
C PRO A 304 -7.01 5.72 25.81
N GLU A 305 -7.75 4.62 25.54
CA GLU A 305 -7.45 3.71 24.45
C GLU A 305 -7.57 4.36 23.07
N ASP A 306 -8.61 5.16 22.82
CA ASP A 306 -8.81 5.84 21.54
C ASP A 306 -7.79 6.96 21.38
N PHE A 307 -7.48 7.68 22.45
CA PHE A 307 -6.45 8.70 22.49
C PHE A 307 -5.06 8.11 22.19
N ARG A 308 -4.70 6.97 22.81
CA ARG A 308 -3.45 6.26 22.54
C ARG A 308 -3.35 5.84 21.07
N ARG A 309 -4.44 5.34 20.48
CA ARG A 309 -4.48 4.97 19.06
C ARG A 309 -4.21 6.16 18.13
N GLN A 310 -4.72 7.34 18.48
CA GLN A 310 -4.50 8.56 17.69
C GLN A 310 -3.06 9.08 17.81
N HIS A 311 -2.42 8.89 18.98
CA HIS A 311 -1.09 9.40 19.29
C HIS A 311 -0.03 8.31 19.47
N THR A 312 -0.19 7.17 18.77
CA THR A 312 0.69 5.99 18.87
C THR A 312 2.18 6.34 18.71
N GLY A 313 2.51 7.30 17.84
CA GLY A 313 3.89 7.73 17.61
C GLY A 313 4.55 8.34 18.85
N PHE A 314 3.82 9.13 19.64
CA PHE A 314 4.29 9.67 20.90
C PHE A 314 4.59 8.54 21.90
N PHE A 315 3.63 7.66 22.14
CA PHE A 315 3.81 6.56 23.09
C PHE A 315 4.94 5.62 22.70
N ALA A 316 5.07 5.31 21.39
CA ALA A 316 6.16 4.50 20.87
C ALA A 316 7.54 5.17 21.03
N ALA A 317 7.64 6.49 20.79
CA ALA A 317 8.89 7.23 20.90
C ALA A 317 9.42 7.29 22.34
N TYR A 318 8.52 7.46 23.31
CA TYR A 318 8.86 7.60 24.71
C TYR A 318 8.84 6.27 25.48
N GLY A 319 8.55 5.13 24.82
CA GLY A 319 8.51 3.82 25.46
C GLY A 319 7.51 3.74 26.60
N ILE A 320 6.34 4.38 26.45
CA ILE A 320 5.32 4.45 27.48
C ILE A 320 4.38 3.28 27.33
N ASP A 321 4.41 2.35 28.30
CA ASP A 321 3.44 1.26 28.46
C ASP A 321 2.28 1.75 29.37
N CYS A 322 1.07 1.29 29.11
CA CYS A 322 -0.10 1.57 29.97
C CYS A 322 -0.51 0.34 30.75
#